data_57b19f8b3021a6b5750c582181d19b54
#
_entry.id   57b19f8b3021a6b5750c582181d19b54
#
_cell.length_a   1.000
_cell.length_b   1.000
_cell.length_c   1.000
_cell.angle_alpha   90.00
_cell.angle_beta   90.00
_cell.angle_gamma   90.00
#
_symmetry.space_group_name_H-M   'P 1'
#
loop_
_entity.id
_entity.type
_entity.pdbx_description
1 polymer ?
#
loop_
_entity_poly.entity_id
_entity_poly.type
_entity_poly.pdbx_seq_one_letter_code
_entity_poly.pdbx_strand_id
1 'polypeptide(L)'
;MTKLFFTLVACTPSSAWAACAVTNTGPTALGTYSPPALVAGAPPYSAVPGGFDCPSTVISLLTGNFLRATVTSADGFKLTSTNLADTVTARYVVAADSAGTYPFTPGTPFVYMNGGIINLLGLLGGSARNVQVHVRPSSLTAVAPGTYKGSFTIGWEWRFCSLLGVGSLCAGTLDQSSAVTSAKVDVTMIVSARPVAVVITTRTTYDPISTTNNPRAIPGSKQRTTITLTNPDIVAVDANSVAVVLPTPTRAAVALDGDGTASSAFVTTAEGSPASSLAVTYATPASATDDVDFSANGGTSWTYDPTTTPKAVTTIRIRPRGTMAAGSSFSVSLPYALF
;
A
#
# COMPACT_ATOMS: atom_id res chain seq x y z
N MET A 1 72.29 47.11 -18.72
CA MET A 1 71.78 45.73 -18.89
C MET A 1 70.98 45.37 -17.65
N THR A 2 69.68 45.56 -17.71
CA THR A 2 68.72 45.37 -16.60
C THR A 2 68.04 44.03 -16.83
N LYS A 3 68.26 43.07 -15.96
CA LYS A 3 67.65 41.74 -16.01
C LYS A 3 66.31 41.81 -15.28
N LEU A 4 65.22 41.65 -16.06
CA LEU A 4 63.86 41.51 -15.56
C LEU A 4 63.63 40.07 -15.12
N PHE A 5 63.41 39.84 -13.81
CA PHE A 5 62.97 38.51 -13.27
C PHE A 5 61.47 38.44 -13.36
N PHE A 6 60.95 37.56 -14.22
CA PHE A 6 59.54 37.19 -14.24
C PHE A 6 59.32 36.05 -13.21
N THR A 7 58.62 36.37 -12.13
CA THR A 7 58.16 35.37 -11.18
C THR A 7 56.86 34.74 -11.67
N LEU A 8 56.90 33.50 -12.14
CA LEU A 8 55.73 32.72 -12.55
C LEU A 8 54.99 32.26 -11.28
N VAL A 9 53.89 32.92 -10.96
CA VAL A 9 52.96 32.43 -9.92
C VAL A 9 52.20 31.26 -10.52
N ALA A 10 52.55 30.05 -10.16
CA ALA A 10 51.80 28.85 -10.47
C ALA A 10 50.50 28.84 -9.63
N CYS A 11 49.36 29.27 -10.23
CA CYS A 11 48.06 29.00 -9.70
C CYS A 11 47.78 27.49 -9.81
N THR A 12 48.03 26.73 -8.74
CA THR A 12 47.52 25.35 -8.62
C THR A 12 45.99 25.44 -8.48
N PRO A 13 45.21 24.79 -9.36
CA PRO A 13 43.79 24.67 -9.13
C PRO A 13 43.60 23.82 -7.88
N SER A 14 43.16 24.43 -6.79
CA SER A 14 42.61 23.69 -5.65
C SER A 14 41.36 23.02 -6.15
N SER A 15 41.40 21.71 -6.37
CA SER A 15 40.20 20.90 -6.55
C SER A 15 39.38 21.09 -5.29
N ALA A 16 38.33 21.91 -5.37
CA ALA A 16 37.34 22.02 -4.32
C ALA A 16 36.62 20.66 -4.26
N TRP A 17 36.96 19.86 -3.30
CA TRP A 17 36.22 18.66 -2.95
C TRP A 17 34.83 19.13 -2.47
N ALA A 18 33.78 18.62 -3.09
CA ALA A 18 32.45 18.91 -2.61
C ALA A 18 32.28 18.32 -1.22
N ALA A 19 32.09 19.17 -0.23
CA ALA A 19 31.87 18.80 1.14
C ALA A 19 30.49 18.15 1.31
N CYS A 20 30.34 17.24 2.25
CA CYS A 20 29.05 16.74 2.65
C CYS A 20 28.16 17.87 3.17
N ALA A 21 26.89 17.85 2.84
CA ALA A 21 25.93 18.88 3.18
C ALA A 21 24.67 18.30 3.79
N VAL A 22 23.99 19.11 4.59
CA VAL A 22 22.70 18.78 5.18
C VAL A 22 21.69 19.86 4.79
N THR A 23 20.59 19.43 4.17
CA THR A 23 19.54 20.33 3.71
C THR A 23 18.16 19.83 4.16
N ASN A 24 17.24 20.74 4.41
CA ASN A 24 15.84 20.40 4.66
C ASN A 24 15.23 19.75 3.42
N THR A 25 14.33 18.80 3.63
CA THR A 25 13.61 18.12 2.53
C THR A 25 12.21 18.71 2.39
N GLY A 26 11.75 18.87 1.15
CA GLY A 26 10.37 19.23 0.87
C GLY A 26 9.41 18.08 1.23
N PRO A 27 8.08 18.33 1.19
CA PRO A 27 7.10 17.31 1.52
C PRO A 27 7.23 16.08 0.63
N THR A 28 7.44 14.92 1.24
CA THR A 28 7.51 13.62 0.56
C THR A 28 6.21 12.85 0.77
N ALA A 29 5.65 12.32 -0.32
CA ALA A 29 4.43 11.51 -0.26
C ALA A 29 4.72 10.12 0.30
N LEU A 30 4.06 9.76 1.40
CA LEU A 30 4.11 8.41 1.98
C LEU A 30 3.16 7.43 1.29
N GLY A 31 2.22 7.93 0.47
CA GLY A 31 1.22 7.12 -0.24
C GLY A 31 -0.20 7.38 0.21
N THR A 32 -1.12 6.55 -0.33
CA THR A 32 -2.56 6.59 -0.03
C THR A 32 -2.98 5.28 0.63
N TYR A 33 -3.60 5.36 1.79
CA TYR A 33 -4.00 4.21 2.60
C TYR A 33 -5.42 4.35 3.11
N SER A 34 -6.07 3.21 3.35
CA SER A 34 -7.38 3.18 4.00
C SER A 34 -7.23 3.31 5.53
N PRO A 35 -8.26 3.78 6.24
CA PRO A 35 -8.27 3.79 7.70
C PRO A 35 -7.97 2.42 8.31
N PRO A 36 -8.57 1.29 7.84
CA PRO A 36 -8.24 -0.04 8.35
C PRO A 36 -6.78 -0.44 8.16
N ALA A 37 -6.16 -0.10 7.02
CA ALA A 37 -4.75 -0.39 6.74
C ALA A 37 -3.81 0.30 7.74
N LEU A 38 -4.13 1.53 8.12
CA LEU A 38 -3.35 2.28 9.12
C LEU A 38 -3.46 1.65 10.50
N VAL A 39 -4.67 1.25 10.92
CA VAL A 39 -4.92 0.59 12.22
C VAL A 39 -4.21 -0.78 12.28
N ALA A 40 -4.27 -1.54 11.22
CA ALA A 40 -3.59 -2.83 11.11
C ALA A 40 -2.05 -2.72 11.03
N GLY A 41 -1.51 -1.50 10.86
CA GLY A 41 -0.08 -1.29 10.66
C GLY A 41 0.46 -1.93 9.37
N ALA A 42 -0.40 -2.07 8.36
CA ALA A 42 -0.10 -2.72 7.08
C ALA A 42 0.70 -1.87 6.07
N PRO A 43 0.72 -0.51 6.11
CA PRO A 43 1.50 0.27 5.17
C PRO A 43 2.97 -0.15 5.12
N PRO A 44 3.56 -0.31 3.92
CA PRO A 44 4.99 -0.56 3.80
C PRO A 44 5.81 0.67 4.19
N TYR A 45 7.10 0.47 4.44
CA TYR A 45 8.03 1.59 4.57
C TYR A 45 8.24 2.28 3.23
N SER A 46 8.11 3.60 3.21
CA SER A 46 8.42 4.47 2.08
C SER A 46 9.78 5.12 2.28
N ALA A 47 10.64 5.09 1.26
CA ALA A 47 11.91 5.80 1.29
C ALA A 47 11.66 7.31 1.15
N VAL A 48 12.24 8.09 2.05
CA VAL A 48 12.24 9.56 1.99
C VAL A 48 13.66 10.10 2.12
N PRO A 49 13.99 11.22 1.48
CA PRO A 49 15.31 11.81 1.61
C PRO A 49 15.59 12.19 3.07
N GLY A 50 16.74 11.78 3.60
CA GLY A 50 17.16 12.14 4.96
C GLY A 50 17.81 13.52 5.08
N GLY A 51 17.99 14.21 3.96
CA GLY A 51 18.62 15.52 3.90
C GLY A 51 20.14 15.54 3.97
N PHE A 52 20.81 14.40 4.16
CA PHE A 52 22.26 14.29 4.13
C PHE A 52 22.72 13.89 2.71
N ASP A 53 23.59 14.70 2.12
CA ASP A 53 24.17 14.47 0.80
C ASP A 53 25.71 14.59 0.85
N CYS A 54 26.39 13.61 0.28
CA CYS A 54 27.84 13.55 0.25
C CYS A 54 28.30 13.17 -1.17
N PRO A 55 28.47 14.16 -2.08
CA PRO A 55 28.50 13.92 -3.52
C PRO A 55 29.76 13.27 -4.07
N SER A 56 30.90 13.23 -3.38
CA SER A 56 32.16 12.80 -4.02
C SER A 56 33.22 12.18 -3.10
N THR A 57 32.88 11.68 -1.95
CA THR A 57 33.87 11.08 -1.07
C THR A 57 34.10 9.62 -1.41
N VAL A 58 35.33 9.30 -1.81
CA VAL A 58 35.86 7.95 -1.64
C VAL A 58 35.99 7.71 -0.14
N ILE A 59 34.97 7.14 0.46
CA ILE A 59 34.98 6.81 1.88
C ILE A 59 35.95 5.65 2.06
N SER A 60 37.10 5.94 2.65
CA SER A 60 38.03 4.90 3.05
C SER A 60 37.41 4.05 4.16
N LEU A 61 37.48 2.72 4.01
CA LEU A 61 37.05 1.74 5.03
C LEU A 61 37.91 1.75 6.30
N LEU A 62 38.83 2.71 6.44
CA LEU A 62 39.78 2.73 7.52
C LEU A 62 39.24 3.37 8.79
N THR A 63 39.84 3.01 9.90
CA THR A 63 39.46 3.42 11.25
C THR A 63 39.32 4.95 11.40
N GLY A 64 38.26 5.39 12.06
CA GLY A 64 38.00 6.80 12.37
C GLY A 64 36.94 7.49 11.52
N ASN A 65 36.43 6.85 10.43
CA ASN A 65 35.27 7.35 9.68
C ASN A 65 33.98 6.92 10.34
N PHE A 66 33.02 7.81 10.45
CA PHE A 66 31.68 7.47 10.95
C PHE A 66 30.60 8.32 10.28
N LEU A 67 29.39 7.78 10.28
CA LEU A 67 28.15 8.46 9.98
C LEU A 67 27.10 8.01 11.00
N ARG A 68 26.50 8.95 11.69
CA ARG A 68 25.41 8.70 12.63
C ARG A 68 24.29 9.72 12.52
N ALA A 69 23.09 9.30 12.86
CA ALA A 69 21.90 10.15 12.83
C ALA A 69 21.08 10.01 14.10
N THR A 70 20.53 11.13 14.57
CA THR A 70 19.59 11.17 15.67
C THR A 70 18.26 11.73 15.18
N VAL A 71 17.17 10.98 15.35
CA VAL A 71 15.84 11.41 14.92
C VAL A 71 15.03 11.95 16.08
N THR A 72 14.45 13.13 15.90
CA THR A 72 13.56 13.79 16.87
C THR A 72 12.31 14.32 16.19
N SER A 73 11.23 14.48 16.94
CA SER A 73 10.00 15.11 16.45
C SER A 73 9.40 15.99 17.54
N ALA A 74 9.05 17.22 17.19
CA ALA A 74 8.37 18.14 18.10
C ALA A 74 6.95 17.66 18.48
N ASP A 75 6.30 16.96 17.53
CA ASP A 75 4.91 16.51 17.66
C ASP A 75 4.78 15.04 18.11
N GLY A 76 5.88 14.40 18.50
CA GLY A 76 5.89 13.00 18.92
C GLY A 76 5.54 12.03 17.80
N PHE A 77 6.04 12.28 16.57
CA PHE A 77 5.85 11.45 15.38
C PHE A 77 4.37 11.30 14.98
N LYS A 78 3.63 12.40 15.03
CA LYS A 78 2.21 12.46 14.62
C LYS A 78 2.08 12.95 13.18
N LEU A 79 1.04 12.45 12.51
CA LEU A 79 0.51 12.96 11.26
C LEU A 79 -0.83 13.61 11.57
N THR A 80 -0.94 14.91 11.34
CA THR A 80 -2.14 15.69 11.60
C THR A 80 -2.91 15.97 10.32
N SER A 81 -4.24 15.92 10.39
CA SER A 81 -5.10 16.28 9.27
C SER A 81 -4.92 17.75 8.88
N THR A 82 -4.98 18.03 7.58
CA THR A 82 -5.09 19.41 7.09
C THR A 82 -6.49 19.99 7.30
N ASN A 83 -7.48 19.15 7.59
CA ASN A 83 -8.81 19.58 8.04
C ASN A 83 -8.78 19.77 9.56
N LEU A 84 -8.88 21.01 10.03
CA LEU A 84 -8.81 21.36 11.43
C LEU A 84 -9.96 20.78 12.30
N ALA A 85 -11.04 20.30 11.67
CA ALA A 85 -12.12 19.63 12.37
C ALA A 85 -11.74 18.18 12.79
N ASP A 86 -10.71 17.59 12.16
CA ASP A 86 -10.26 16.24 12.45
C ASP A 86 -9.23 16.29 13.59
N THR A 87 -9.64 15.93 14.77
CA THR A 87 -8.77 15.92 15.96
C THR A 87 -7.97 14.62 16.14
N VAL A 88 -8.36 13.55 15.44
CA VAL A 88 -7.66 12.27 15.50
C VAL A 88 -6.43 12.30 14.61
N THR A 89 -5.27 11.96 15.18
CA THR A 89 -3.99 11.95 14.47
C THR A 89 -3.55 10.53 14.16
N ALA A 90 -2.96 10.31 12.99
CA ALA A 90 -2.17 9.13 12.71
C ALA A 90 -0.76 9.29 13.31
N ARG A 91 0.02 8.22 13.33
CA ARG A 91 1.42 8.20 13.71
C ARG A 91 2.29 7.69 12.58
N TYR A 92 3.58 7.86 12.72
CA TYR A 92 4.56 7.24 11.85
C TYR A 92 5.77 6.78 12.65
N VAL A 93 6.48 5.81 12.09
CA VAL A 93 7.76 5.32 12.61
C VAL A 93 8.81 5.51 11.53
N VAL A 94 10.03 5.76 11.98
CA VAL A 94 11.19 6.01 11.11
C VAL A 94 12.20 4.89 11.30
N ALA A 95 12.74 4.36 10.21
CA ALA A 95 13.76 3.32 10.24
C ALA A 95 14.91 3.67 9.29
N ALA A 96 16.06 3.06 9.53
CA ALA A 96 17.25 3.23 8.70
C ALA A 96 17.22 2.34 7.44
N ASP A 97 16.34 1.34 7.40
CA ASP A 97 16.21 0.38 6.29
C ASP A 97 14.75 0.19 5.85
N SER A 98 14.56 -0.32 4.64
CA SER A 98 13.23 -0.52 4.04
C SER A 98 12.41 -1.64 4.69
N ALA A 99 13.06 -2.56 5.38
CA ALA A 99 12.39 -3.65 6.10
C ALA A 99 11.93 -3.21 7.50
N GLY A 100 12.44 -2.05 8.00
CA GLY A 100 12.19 -1.61 9.35
C GLY A 100 12.91 -2.42 10.43
N THR A 101 13.97 -3.12 10.03
CA THR A 101 14.79 -3.94 10.95
C THR A 101 15.54 -3.05 11.95
N TYR A 102 15.89 -1.84 11.52
CA TYR A 102 16.61 -0.85 12.31
C TYR A 102 15.77 0.40 12.55
N PRO A 103 14.77 0.34 13.44
CA PRO A 103 13.97 1.50 13.78
C PRO A 103 14.80 2.51 14.57
N PHE A 104 14.58 3.79 14.31
CA PHE A 104 15.16 4.84 15.13
C PHE A 104 14.49 4.89 16.51
N THR A 105 15.32 4.91 17.54
CA THR A 105 14.87 5.29 18.88
C THR A 105 14.95 6.82 19.01
N PRO A 106 13.84 7.52 19.26
CA PRO A 106 13.83 8.98 19.34
C PRO A 106 14.91 9.52 20.30
N GLY A 107 15.68 10.49 19.83
CA GLY A 107 16.75 11.13 20.61
C GLY A 107 18.01 10.29 20.82
N THR A 108 18.06 9.06 20.33
CA THR A 108 19.24 8.17 20.42
C THR A 108 19.97 8.13 19.09
N PRO A 109 21.31 8.32 19.07
CA PRO A 109 22.09 8.22 17.84
C PRO A 109 22.07 6.80 17.27
N PHE A 110 21.70 6.68 16.00
CA PHE A 110 21.83 5.48 15.20
C PHE A 110 23.11 5.55 14.37
N VAL A 111 23.91 4.49 14.40
CA VAL A 111 25.21 4.43 13.70
C VAL A 111 25.04 3.72 12.37
N TYR A 112 25.09 4.46 11.26
CA TYR A 112 25.10 3.91 9.91
C TYR A 112 26.43 3.31 9.51
N MET A 113 27.51 3.94 9.97
CA MET A 113 28.89 3.52 9.69
C MET A 113 29.78 3.87 10.86
N ASN A 114 30.67 2.95 11.22
CA ASN A 114 31.75 3.17 12.19
C ASN A 114 33.00 2.38 11.80
N GLY A 115 33.94 3.04 11.12
CA GLY A 115 35.13 2.39 10.55
C GLY A 115 34.76 1.27 9.58
N GLY A 116 35.63 0.25 9.49
CA GLY A 116 35.36 -0.92 8.63
C GLY A 116 34.39 -1.96 9.18
N ILE A 117 33.79 -1.73 10.36
CA ILE A 117 33.05 -2.75 11.10
C ILE A 117 31.54 -2.70 10.82
N ILE A 118 30.98 -1.51 10.58
CA ILE A 118 29.55 -1.33 10.34
C ILE A 118 29.36 -0.54 9.05
N ASN A 119 28.68 -1.16 8.09
CA ASN A 119 28.27 -0.52 6.85
C ASN A 119 26.85 -1.00 6.49
N LEU A 120 25.85 -0.41 7.12
CA LEU A 120 24.46 -0.80 6.96
C LEU A 120 23.85 -0.42 5.61
N LEU A 121 24.45 0.52 4.87
CA LEU A 121 23.81 1.10 3.69
C LEU A 121 24.44 0.66 2.37
N GLY A 122 25.46 -0.22 2.39
CA GLY A 122 26.19 -0.52 1.16
C GLY A 122 26.81 0.72 0.51
N LEU A 123 26.98 1.81 1.26
CA LEU A 123 27.46 3.12 0.81
C LEU A 123 28.95 3.09 0.39
N LEU A 124 29.62 1.99 0.64
CA LEU A 124 31.03 1.80 0.35
C LEU A 124 31.19 1.23 -1.05
N GLY A 125 31.43 2.08 -2.00
CA GLY A 125 31.63 1.73 -3.40
C GLY A 125 30.91 2.64 -4.40
N GLY A 126 30.13 3.58 -3.92
CA GLY A 126 29.46 4.59 -4.73
C GLY A 126 29.41 5.92 -4.00
N SER A 127 29.19 7.00 -4.74
CA SER A 127 28.92 8.32 -4.15
C SER A 127 27.69 8.23 -3.24
N ALA A 128 27.82 8.49 -1.95
CA ALA A 128 26.75 8.55 -0.97
C ALA A 128 25.86 9.79 -1.24
N ARG A 129 25.10 9.74 -2.33
CA ARG A 129 24.17 10.80 -2.66
C ARG A 129 22.87 10.54 -1.94
N ASN A 130 22.51 11.43 -1.03
CA ASN A 130 21.24 11.50 -0.35
C ASN A 130 20.87 10.23 0.43
N VAL A 131 21.31 10.16 1.69
CA VAL A 131 20.94 9.04 2.57
C VAL A 131 19.44 8.98 2.75
N GLN A 132 18.85 7.87 2.34
CA GLN A 132 17.42 7.61 2.48
C GLN A 132 17.12 7.16 3.91
N VAL A 133 16.05 7.68 4.49
CA VAL A 133 15.40 7.11 5.67
C VAL A 133 14.06 6.52 5.25
N HIS A 134 13.53 5.62 6.02
CA HIS A 134 12.32 4.89 5.67
C HIS A 134 11.23 5.20 6.70
N VAL A 135 10.07 5.60 6.22
CA VAL A 135 8.93 6.01 7.05
C VAL A 135 7.73 5.13 6.76
N ARG A 136 7.11 4.61 7.80
CA ARG A 136 5.86 3.86 7.73
C ARG A 136 4.79 4.56 8.55
N PRO A 137 3.67 4.96 7.93
CA PRO A 137 2.54 5.50 8.69
C PRO A 137 1.77 4.38 9.42
N SER A 138 1.17 4.74 10.55
CA SER A 138 0.32 3.87 11.35
C SER A 138 -0.72 4.69 12.09
N SER A 139 -1.71 4.02 12.69
CA SER A 139 -2.68 4.67 13.56
C SER A 139 -3.12 3.70 14.66
N LEU A 140 -3.46 4.19 15.83
CA LEU A 140 -4.04 3.38 16.91
C LEU A 140 -5.55 3.24 16.77
N THR A 141 -6.18 4.19 16.07
CA THR A 141 -7.62 4.22 15.80
C THR A 141 -7.86 4.64 14.35
N ALA A 142 -9.06 4.37 13.83
CA ALA A 142 -9.43 4.85 12.51
C ALA A 142 -9.39 6.38 12.45
N VAL A 143 -8.80 6.91 11.38
CA VAL A 143 -8.71 8.34 11.08
C VAL A 143 -9.63 8.68 9.91
N ALA A 144 -10.11 9.92 9.85
CA ALA A 144 -10.99 10.37 8.77
C ALA A 144 -10.25 10.40 7.42
N PRO A 145 -10.94 10.20 6.28
CA PRO A 145 -10.36 10.47 4.98
C PRO A 145 -9.89 11.91 4.85
N GLY A 146 -8.72 12.11 4.25
CA GLY A 146 -8.13 13.44 4.12
C GLY A 146 -6.62 13.41 3.90
N THR A 147 -6.00 14.59 3.87
CA THR A 147 -4.54 14.74 3.78
C THR A 147 -3.96 14.96 5.16
N TYR A 148 -2.95 14.19 5.49
CA TYR A 148 -2.23 14.21 6.76
C TYR A 148 -0.79 14.63 6.55
N LYS A 149 -0.28 15.51 7.41
CA LYS A 149 1.08 16.05 7.35
C LYS A 149 1.79 15.85 8.68
N GLY A 150 3.09 15.63 8.60
CA GLY A 150 3.97 15.56 9.75
C GLY A 150 5.39 15.97 9.39
N SER A 151 6.21 16.16 10.40
CA SER A 151 7.62 16.44 10.20
C SER A 151 8.46 15.89 11.35
N PHE A 152 9.69 15.58 11.03
CA PHE A 152 10.71 15.21 12.02
C PHE A 152 12.04 15.83 11.62
N THR A 153 12.95 15.86 12.56
CA THR A 153 14.31 16.40 12.38
C THR A 153 15.31 15.28 12.53
N ILE A 154 16.28 15.22 11.63
CA ILE A 154 17.42 14.32 11.70
C ILE A 154 18.64 15.16 11.99
N GLY A 155 19.29 14.91 13.11
CA GLY A 155 20.61 15.46 13.43
C GLY A 155 21.67 14.54 12.87
N TRP A 156 22.42 15.02 11.90
CA TRP A 156 23.51 14.29 11.26
C TRP A 156 24.85 14.66 11.88
N GLU A 157 25.66 13.64 12.10
CA GLU A 157 27.06 13.79 12.49
C GLU A 157 27.92 12.84 11.64
N TRP A 158 29.00 13.36 11.07
CA TRP A 158 29.88 12.58 10.23
C TRP A 158 31.35 12.98 10.40
N ARG A 159 32.18 12.07 10.02
CA ARG A 159 33.61 12.29 9.83
C ARG A 159 34.11 11.35 8.74
N PHE A 160 34.62 11.93 7.68
CA PHE A 160 35.16 11.21 6.53
C PHE A 160 36.57 11.69 6.22
N CYS A 161 37.50 10.78 6.16
CA CYS A 161 38.89 11.02 5.72
C CYS A 161 39.09 10.37 4.35
N SER A 162 39.60 11.11 3.38
CA SER A 162 39.74 10.65 1.99
C SER A 162 40.83 9.62 1.77
N LEU A 163 41.86 9.55 2.67
CA LEU A 163 42.94 8.58 2.62
C LEU A 163 42.96 7.71 3.88
N LEU A 164 44.04 7.79 4.65
CA LEU A 164 44.20 7.03 5.87
C LEU A 164 43.80 7.86 7.09
N GLY A 165 42.86 7.33 7.87
CA GLY A 165 42.50 7.90 9.16
C GLY A 165 42.87 6.95 10.29
N VAL A 166 43.60 7.43 11.29
CA VAL A 166 43.92 6.70 12.52
C VAL A 166 43.53 7.58 13.70
N GLY A 167 42.50 7.15 14.45
CA GLY A 167 41.99 7.96 15.53
C GLY A 167 41.47 9.32 15.02
N SER A 168 42.01 10.42 15.55
CA SER A 168 41.66 11.78 15.14
C SER A 168 42.50 12.31 13.96
N LEU A 169 43.51 11.60 13.52
CA LEU A 169 44.39 12.01 12.42
C LEU A 169 43.82 11.59 11.07
N CYS A 170 43.93 12.46 10.07
CA CYS A 170 43.57 12.20 8.69
C CYS A 170 44.76 12.56 7.79
N ALA A 171 45.26 11.60 7.04
CA ALA A 171 46.36 11.81 6.10
C ALA A 171 45.92 12.45 4.77
N GLY A 172 44.63 12.56 4.54
CA GLY A 172 44.02 13.19 3.36
C GLY A 172 43.17 14.40 3.70
N THR A 173 42.18 14.67 2.88
CA THR A 173 41.14 15.70 3.15
C THR A 173 40.17 15.16 4.21
N LEU A 174 39.97 15.95 5.25
CA LEU A 174 38.98 15.66 6.30
C LEU A 174 37.70 16.45 6.02
N ASP A 175 36.60 15.73 5.90
CA ASP A 175 35.25 16.28 5.89
C ASP A 175 34.51 15.80 7.13
N GLN A 176 34.12 16.72 8.00
CA GLN A 176 33.45 16.40 9.25
C GLN A 176 32.47 17.48 9.65
N SER A 177 31.39 17.07 10.31
CA SER A 177 30.52 18.03 10.99
C SER A 177 31.24 18.65 12.19
N SER A 178 31.17 19.97 12.32
CA SER A 178 31.72 20.68 13.50
C SER A 178 30.79 20.53 14.73
N ALA A 179 29.51 20.24 14.49
CA ALA A 179 28.45 19.97 15.45
C ALA A 179 27.36 19.15 14.76
N VAL A 180 26.32 18.73 15.52
CA VAL A 180 25.12 18.12 14.93
C VAL A 180 24.48 19.11 13.94
N THR A 181 24.39 18.70 12.68
CA THR A 181 23.74 19.48 11.64
C THR A 181 22.38 18.85 11.33
N SER A 182 21.33 19.64 11.42
CA SER A 182 19.96 19.12 11.39
C SER A 182 19.30 19.34 10.03
N ALA A 183 18.63 18.30 9.52
CA ALA A 183 17.70 18.36 8.41
C ALA A 183 16.27 18.19 8.91
N LYS A 184 15.36 19.06 8.50
CA LYS A 184 13.91 18.86 8.67
C LYS A 184 13.40 18.02 7.50
N VAL A 185 12.67 16.96 7.80
CA VAL A 185 12.01 16.08 6.82
C VAL A 185 10.51 16.26 6.95
N ASP A 186 9.87 16.72 5.89
CA ASP A 186 8.42 16.85 5.84
C ASP A 186 7.81 15.66 5.08
N VAL A 187 6.71 15.12 5.61
CA VAL A 187 6.02 13.97 5.05
C VAL A 187 4.52 14.25 4.90
N THR A 188 3.94 13.69 3.85
CA THR A 188 2.51 13.82 3.55
C THR A 188 1.91 12.45 3.25
N MET A 189 0.75 12.15 3.82
CA MET A 189 -0.01 10.93 3.61
C MET A 189 -1.44 11.28 3.21
N ILE A 190 -2.04 10.49 2.33
CA ILE A 190 -3.46 10.58 1.99
C ILE A 190 -4.19 9.41 2.63
N VAL A 191 -5.28 9.69 3.31
CA VAL A 191 -6.23 8.68 3.82
C VAL A 191 -7.45 8.70 2.93
N SER A 192 -7.79 7.54 2.36
CA SER A 192 -8.94 7.38 1.46
C SER A 192 -9.58 6.02 1.69
N ALA A 193 -10.91 5.99 1.76
CA ALA A 193 -11.64 4.73 1.80
C ALA A 193 -11.38 3.91 0.51
N ARG A 194 -11.24 2.60 0.66
CA ARG A 194 -11.09 1.65 -0.45
C ARG A 194 -12.17 0.58 -0.35
N PRO A 195 -13.41 0.89 -0.80
CA PRO A 195 -14.50 -0.08 -0.75
C PRO A 195 -14.22 -1.25 -1.71
N VAL A 196 -14.82 -2.39 -1.41
CA VAL A 196 -14.85 -3.53 -2.33
C VAL A 196 -15.47 -3.09 -3.66
N ALA A 197 -14.75 -3.28 -4.74
CA ALA A 197 -15.26 -3.00 -6.09
C ALA A 197 -16.14 -4.16 -6.56
N VAL A 198 -17.26 -3.82 -7.24
CA VAL A 198 -18.21 -4.80 -7.76
C VAL A 198 -18.36 -4.60 -9.26
N VAL A 199 -18.17 -5.68 -10.02
CA VAL A 199 -18.43 -5.72 -11.46
C VAL A 199 -19.47 -6.79 -11.73
N ILE A 200 -20.51 -6.43 -12.48
CA ILE A 200 -21.60 -7.36 -12.86
C ILE A 200 -21.56 -7.54 -14.37
N THR A 201 -21.49 -8.78 -14.82
CA THR A 201 -21.56 -9.15 -16.23
C THR A 201 -22.65 -10.19 -16.46
N THR A 202 -23.34 -10.13 -17.60
CA THR A 202 -24.37 -11.10 -17.98
C THR A 202 -24.08 -11.64 -19.35
N ARG A 203 -24.16 -12.97 -19.50
CA ARG A 203 -23.99 -13.65 -20.77
C ARG A 203 -25.17 -14.61 -21.01
N THR A 204 -25.71 -14.61 -22.24
CA THR A 204 -26.65 -15.63 -22.67
C THR A 204 -25.92 -16.96 -22.87
N THR A 205 -26.42 -18.02 -22.28
CA THR A 205 -25.79 -19.36 -22.25
C THR A 205 -26.57 -20.38 -23.05
N TYR A 206 -27.87 -20.12 -23.24
CA TYR A 206 -28.78 -20.99 -24.00
C TYR A 206 -29.90 -20.16 -24.60
N ASP A 207 -30.35 -20.53 -25.80
CA ASP A 207 -31.62 -20.09 -26.36
C ASP A 207 -32.41 -21.28 -27.01
N PRO A 208 -33.74 -21.18 -27.14
CA PRO A 208 -34.53 -22.28 -27.64
C PRO A 208 -34.35 -22.59 -29.13
N ILE A 209 -33.65 -21.74 -29.90
CA ILE A 209 -33.40 -21.93 -31.35
C ILE A 209 -32.02 -22.48 -31.58
N SER A 210 -30.98 -21.83 -31.05
CA SER A 210 -29.57 -22.15 -31.30
C SER A 210 -28.95 -23.01 -30.20
N THR A 211 -29.70 -23.28 -29.13
CA THR A 211 -29.23 -23.99 -27.92
C THR A 211 -28.05 -23.29 -27.29
N THR A 212 -26.91 -23.94 -27.15
CA THR A 212 -25.66 -23.36 -26.62
C THR A 212 -24.73 -22.80 -27.69
N ASN A 213 -25.09 -22.93 -28.97
CA ASN A 213 -24.28 -22.49 -30.08
C ASN A 213 -24.60 -21.05 -30.48
N ASN A 214 -23.82 -20.10 -29.96
CA ASN A 214 -24.00 -18.66 -30.16
C ASN A 214 -25.43 -18.17 -29.76
N PRO A 215 -25.85 -18.44 -28.50
CA PRO A 215 -27.20 -18.18 -28.06
C PRO A 215 -27.54 -16.69 -28.01
N ARG A 216 -28.80 -16.37 -28.32
CA ARG A 216 -29.33 -15.01 -28.33
C ARG A 216 -30.26 -14.77 -27.15
N ALA A 217 -30.32 -13.52 -26.68
CA ALA A 217 -31.21 -13.10 -25.61
C ALA A 217 -32.65 -12.88 -26.16
N ILE A 218 -33.40 -13.95 -26.26
CA ILE A 218 -34.83 -13.96 -26.70
C ILE A 218 -35.69 -14.59 -25.61
N PRO A 219 -37.03 -14.44 -25.64
CA PRO A 219 -37.91 -15.13 -24.69
C PRO A 219 -37.62 -16.64 -24.67
N GLY A 220 -37.55 -17.23 -23.49
CA GLY A 220 -37.11 -18.62 -23.27
C GLY A 220 -35.62 -18.87 -23.20
N SER A 221 -34.78 -17.86 -23.44
CA SER A 221 -33.36 -17.97 -23.27
C SER A 221 -32.96 -18.02 -21.81
N LYS A 222 -31.78 -18.60 -21.54
CA LYS A 222 -31.13 -18.56 -20.22
C LYS A 222 -29.88 -17.73 -20.27
N GLN A 223 -29.64 -17.01 -19.19
CA GLN A 223 -28.48 -16.14 -19.03
C GLN A 223 -27.81 -16.47 -17.71
N ARG A 224 -26.49 -16.29 -17.63
CA ARG A 224 -25.74 -16.34 -16.39
C ARG A 224 -25.19 -14.96 -16.06
N THR A 225 -25.57 -14.45 -14.91
CA THR A 225 -25.06 -13.19 -14.35
C THR A 225 -23.95 -13.52 -13.40
N THR A 226 -22.79 -12.96 -13.63
CA THR A 226 -21.58 -13.09 -12.78
C THR A 226 -21.31 -11.78 -12.06
N ILE A 227 -21.17 -11.85 -10.76
CA ILE A 227 -20.79 -10.75 -9.88
C ILE A 227 -19.35 -11.00 -9.46
N THR A 228 -18.44 -10.11 -9.81
CA THR A 228 -17.05 -10.16 -9.41
C THR A 228 -16.80 -9.08 -8.34
N LEU A 229 -16.36 -9.52 -7.18
CA LEU A 229 -15.92 -8.69 -6.08
C LEU A 229 -14.41 -8.55 -6.12
N THR A 230 -13.87 -7.36 -5.90
CA THR A 230 -12.43 -7.12 -5.80
C THR A 230 -12.15 -6.28 -4.57
N ASN A 231 -11.27 -6.76 -3.70
CA ASN A 231 -10.74 -5.99 -2.58
C ASN A 231 -9.50 -5.21 -3.03
N PRO A 232 -9.59 -3.91 -3.30
CA PRO A 232 -8.44 -3.11 -3.74
C PRO A 232 -7.51 -2.70 -2.59
N ASP A 233 -7.87 -3.06 -1.36
CA ASP A 233 -7.11 -2.65 -0.17
C ASP A 233 -5.96 -3.61 0.12
N ILE A 234 -5.00 -3.11 0.91
CA ILE A 234 -3.84 -3.88 1.41
C ILE A 234 -4.15 -4.64 2.72
N VAL A 235 -5.39 -4.55 3.20
CA VAL A 235 -5.92 -5.33 4.32
C VAL A 235 -7.09 -6.18 3.86
N ALA A 236 -7.30 -7.30 4.54
CA ALA A 236 -8.45 -8.15 4.30
C ALA A 236 -9.76 -7.48 4.75
N VAL A 237 -10.86 -7.83 4.10
CA VAL A 237 -12.21 -7.52 4.59
C VAL A 237 -12.55 -8.52 5.70
N ASP A 238 -13.21 -8.04 6.74
CA ASP A 238 -13.55 -8.85 7.92
C ASP A 238 -14.37 -10.11 7.55
N ALA A 239 -14.14 -11.16 8.33
CA ALA A 239 -14.80 -12.44 8.10
C ALA A 239 -16.33 -12.31 8.15
N ASN A 240 -17.01 -12.93 7.18
CA ASN A 240 -18.46 -13.01 7.07
C ASN A 240 -19.18 -11.64 7.02
N SER A 241 -18.49 -10.57 6.66
CA SER A 241 -19.03 -9.22 6.53
C SER A 241 -19.50 -8.88 5.11
N VAL A 242 -19.12 -9.69 4.12
CA VAL A 242 -19.50 -9.48 2.72
C VAL A 242 -20.93 -10.02 2.49
N ALA A 243 -21.78 -9.17 1.94
CA ALA A 243 -23.09 -9.57 1.46
C ALA A 243 -23.37 -8.90 0.11
N VAL A 244 -23.86 -9.69 -0.84
CA VAL A 244 -24.27 -9.23 -2.16
C VAL A 244 -25.78 -9.30 -2.26
N VAL A 245 -26.41 -8.18 -2.56
CA VAL A 245 -27.86 -8.10 -2.81
C VAL A 245 -28.06 -7.74 -4.27
N LEU A 246 -28.67 -8.65 -5.03
CA LEU A 246 -28.84 -8.52 -6.47
C LEU A 246 -30.33 -8.49 -6.83
N PRO A 247 -30.85 -7.39 -7.39
CA PRO A 247 -32.20 -7.35 -7.93
C PRO A 247 -32.33 -8.33 -9.10
N THR A 248 -33.45 -9.02 -9.19
CA THR A 248 -33.77 -9.84 -10.36
C THR A 248 -33.99 -8.93 -11.58
N PRO A 249 -33.34 -9.20 -12.73
CA PRO A 249 -33.53 -8.38 -13.92
C PRO A 249 -34.98 -8.35 -14.40
N THR A 250 -35.39 -7.23 -14.97
CA THR A 250 -36.73 -7.09 -15.55
C THR A 250 -36.95 -8.13 -16.64
N ARG A 251 -38.13 -8.78 -16.64
CA ARG A 251 -38.49 -9.87 -17.57
C ARG A 251 -37.57 -11.10 -17.45
N ALA A 252 -37.04 -11.34 -16.28
CA ALA A 252 -36.29 -12.54 -15.97
C ALA A 252 -36.83 -13.20 -14.70
N ALA A 253 -36.66 -14.50 -14.61
CA ALA A 253 -36.91 -15.29 -13.41
C ALA A 253 -35.65 -16.05 -13.04
N VAL A 254 -35.49 -16.41 -11.78
CA VAL A 254 -34.40 -17.30 -11.38
C VAL A 254 -34.55 -18.65 -12.09
N ALA A 255 -33.48 -19.16 -12.69
CA ALA A 255 -33.50 -20.44 -13.42
C ALA A 255 -32.95 -21.55 -12.50
N LEU A 256 -33.81 -22.08 -11.64
CA LEU A 256 -33.45 -23.12 -10.65
C LEU A 256 -32.93 -24.41 -11.32
N ASP A 257 -33.29 -24.64 -12.58
CA ASP A 257 -32.82 -25.75 -13.43
C ASP A 257 -31.49 -25.44 -14.15
N GLY A 258 -30.83 -24.33 -13.79
CA GLY A 258 -29.53 -23.94 -14.31
C GLY A 258 -29.58 -23.07 -15.56
N ASP A 259 -28.42 -22.92 -16.22
CA ASP A 259 -28.22 -22.00 -17.35
C ASP A 259 -28.40 -22.62 -18.73
N GLY A 260 -28.97 -23.83 -18.79
CA GLY A 260 -29.21 -24.55 -20.05
C GLY A 260 -27.98 -25.27 -20.62
N THR A 261 -26.84 -25.23 -19.97
CA THR A 261 -25.66 -26.05 -20.31
C THR A 261 -25.69 -27.38 -19.57
N ALA A 262 -24.98 -28.41 -20.10
CA ALA A 262 -25.06 -29.79 -19.61
C ALA A 262 -24.61 -29.99 -18.14
N SER A 263 -23.91 -29.04 -17.55
CA SER A 263 -23.35 -29.15 -16.19
C SER A 263 -23.54 -27.89 -15.35
N SER A 264 -24.68 -27.20 -15.53
CA SER A 264 -24.88 -25.93 -14.86
C SER A 264 -25.45 -26.08 -13.44
N ALA A 265 -24.62 -25.85 -12.45
CA ALA A 265 -25.09 -25.63 -11.09
C ALA A 265 -25.80 -24.24 -10.98
N PHE A 266 -26.79 -24.15 -10.07
CA PHE A 266 -27.48 -22.88 -9.82
C PHE A 266 -26.49 -21.79 -9.38
N VAL A 267 -25.63 -22.09 -8.42
CA VAL A 267 -24.54 -21.20 -7.98
C VAL A 267 -23.20 -21.76 -8.45
N THR A 268 -22.40 -20.94 -9.10
CA THR A 268 -20.99 -21.26 -9.38
C THR A 268 -20.11 -20.15 -8.85
N THR A 269 -18.96 -20.51 -8.32
CA THR A 269 -17.96 -19.59 -7.77
C THR A 269 -16.62 -19.75 -8.46
N ALA A 270 -15.85 -18.68 -8.52
CA ALA A 270 -14.48 -18.70 -8.99
C ALA A 270 -13.62 -17.78 -8.15
N GLU A 271 -12.45 -18.27 -7.76
CA GLU A 271 -11.42 -17.47 -7.11
C GLU A 271 -10.61 -16.69 -8.14
N GLY A 272 -10.15 -15.51 -7.73
CA GLY A 272 -9.18 -14.74 -8.51
C GLY A 272 -7.73 -15.08 -8.14
N SER A 273 -6.83 -14.23 -8.56
CA SER A 273 -5.41 -14.32 -8.18
C SER A 273 -4.96 -12.95 -7.66
N PRO A 274 -4.61 -12.84 -6.36
CA PRO A 274 -4.65 -13.89 -5.33
C PRO A 274 -6.07 -14.34 -4.97
N ALA A 275 -6.17 -15.53 -4.35
CA ALA A 275 -7.44 -16.09 -3.89
C ALA A 275 -8.02 -15.31 -2.71
N SER A 276 -9.34 -15.24 -2.65
CA SER A 276 -10.06 -14.45 -1.64
C SER A 276 -10.19 -15.15 -0.30
N SER A 277 -10.25 -16.47 -0.28
CA SER A 277 -10.70 -17.31 0.84
C SER A 277 -12.18 -17.18 1.18
N LEU A 278 -13.00 -16.67 0.25
CA LEU A 278 -14.45 -16.66 0.37
C LEU A 278 -15.02 -17.99 -0.14
N ALA A 279 -16.10 -18.45 0.48
CA ALA A 279 -16.85 -19.62 0.05
C ALA A 279 -18.34 -19.32 0.05
N VAL A 280 -19.08 -19.91 -0.90
CA VAL A 280 -20.53 -19.86 -0.96
C VAL A 280 -21.05 -21.28 -1.02
N THR A 281 -21.93 -21.64 -0.12
CA THR A 281 -22.66 -22.90 -0.14
C THR A 281 -24.10 -22.66 -0.62
N TYR A 282 -24.59 -23.57 -1.44
CA TYR A 282 -25.97 -23.58 -1.89
C TYR A 282 -26.49 -25.02 -1.85
N ALA A 283 -27.53 -25.27 -1.09
CA ALA A 283 -28.11 -26.60 -0.93
C ALA A 283 -29.42 -26.73 -1.73
N THR A 284 -30.43 -25.96 -1.39
CA THR A 284 -31.75 -25.96 -2.05
C THR A 284 -32.35 -24.57 -2.02
N PRO A 285 -33.34 -24.27 -2.92
CA PRO A 285 -33.99 -22.96 -2.93
C PRO A 285 -34.70 -22.58 -1.64
N ALA A 286 -35.16 -23.56 -0.87
CA ALA A 286 -35.86 -23.37 0.41
C ALA A 286 -34.94 -23.41 1.63
N SER A 287 -33.63 -23.56 1.44
CA SER A 287 -32.68 -23.66 2.56
C SER A 287 -32.57 -22.34 3.31
N ALA A 288 -32.66 -22.40 4.64
CA ALA A 288 -32.40 -21.26 5.51
C ALA A 288 -31.00 -21.27 6.12
N THR A 289 -30.19 -22.30 5.82
CA THR A 289 -28.87 -22.53 6.43
C THR A 289 -27.69 -22.39 5.48
N ASP A 290 -27.98 -22.29 4.17
CA ASP A 290 -26.96 -22.02 3.16
C ASP A 290 -26.70 -20.49 3.01
N ASP A 291 -25.95 -20.10 2.01
CA ASP A 291 -25.46 -18.75 1.85
C ASP A 291 -26.26 -17.94 0.81
N VAL A 292 -27.38 -18.52 0.27
CA VAL A 292 -28.19 -17.88 -0.78
C VAL A 292 -29.65 -17.82 -0.34
N ASP A 293 -30.16 -16.61 -0.25
CA ASP A 293 -31.55 -16.35 0.15
C ASP A 293 -32.32 -15.66 -0.98
N PHE A 294 -33.63 -15.89 -1.03
CA PHE A 294 -34.53 -15.29 -1.99
C PHE A 294 -35.56 -14.38 -1.30
N SER A 295 -35.95 -13.33 -2.00
CA SER A 295 -36.99 -12.41 -1.55
C SER A 295 -37.98 -12.13 -2.68
N ALA A 296 -39.28 -12.11 -2.36
CA ALA A 296 -40.35 -11.68 -3.25
C ALA A 296 -40.80 -10.24 -2.97
N ASN A 297 -40.23 -9.54 -1.99
CA ASN A 297 -40.65 -8.23 -1.52
C ASN A 297 -39.49 -7.20 -1.44
N GLY A 298 -38.56 -7.25 -2.40
CA GLY A 298 -37.48 -6.30 -2.52
C GLY A 298 -36.42 -6.39 -1.41
N GLY A 299 -36.27 -7.55 -0.78
CA GLY A 299 -35.28 -7.73 0.29
C GLY A 299 -35.80 -7.39 1.69
N THR A 300 -37.10 -7.16 1.86
CA THR A 300 -37.70 -6.92 3.19
C THR A 300 -37.69 -8.20 4.03
N SER A 301 -37.91 -9.36 3.40
CA SER A 301 -37.71 -10.68 4.03
C SER A 301 -36.97 -11.62 3.10
N TRP A 302 -36.28 -12.61 3.68
CA TRP A 302 -35.38 -13.52 3.00
C TRP A 302 -35.74 -15.00 3.16
N THR A 303 -37.01 -15.29 3.32
CA THR A 303 -37.52 -16.65 3.56
C THR A 303 -38.40 -17.15 2.40
N TYR A 304 -38.28 -16.53 1.22
CA TYR A 304 -39.09 -16.91 0.07
C TYR A 304 -38.53 -18.20 -0.58
N ASP A 305 -39.41 -19.17 -0.79
CA ASP A 305 -39.12 -20.38 -1.56
C ASP A 305 -39.53 -20.19 -3.04
N PRO A 306 -38.57 -20.08 -3.96
CA PRO A 306 -38.87 -19.87 -5.38
C PRO A 306 -39.27 -21.13 -6.14
N THR A 307 -39.32 -22.32 -5.50
CA THR A 307 -39.54 -23.62 -6.17
C THR A 307 -40.80 -23.62 -7.01
N THR A 308 -41.93 -23.04 -6.51
CA THR A 308 -43.20 -23.03 -7.20
C THR A 308 -43.36 -21.82 -8.12
N THR A 309 -42.80 -20.68 -7.75
CA THR A 309 -43.02 -19.42 -8.48
C THR A 309 -41.70 -18.63 -8.61
N PRO A 310 -40.75 -19.10 -9.44
CA PRO A 310 -39.45 -18.43 -9.62
C PRO A 310 -39.53 -16.98 -10.10
N LYS A 311 -40.63 -16.63 -10.83
CA LYS A 311 -40.90 -15.27 -11.33
C LYS A 311 -41.22 -14.25 -10.24
N ALA A 312 -41.63 -14.71 -9.06
CA ALA A 312 -41.93 -13.82 -7.93
C ALA A 312 -40.69 -13.35 -7.18
N VAL A 313 -39.53 -13.94 -7.45
CA VAL A 313 -38.25 -13.47 -6.86
C VAL A 313 -37.91 -12.08 -7.39
N THR A 314 -37.89 -11.11 -6.51
CA THR A 314 -37.52 -9.73 -6.82
C THR A 314 -36.06 -9.45 -6.51
N THR A 315 -35.45 -10.21 -5.57
CA THR A 315 -34.10 -9.96 -5.10
C THR A 315 -33.45 -11.25 -4.57
N ILE A 316 -32.18 -11.43 -4.80
CA ILE A 316 -31.36 -12.53 -4.27
C ILE A 316 -30.31 -11.92 -3.35
N ARG A 317 -30.06 -12.57 -2.20
CA ARG A 317 -28.94 -12.24 -1.33
C ARG A 317 -27.94 -13.41 -1.29
N ILE A 318 -26.67 -13.09 -1.42
CA ILE A 318 -25.57 -14.05 -1.29
C ILE A 318 -24.68 -13.57 -0.15
N ARG A 319 -24.35 -14.45 0.77
CA ARG A 319 -23.54 -14.18 1.97
C ARG A 319 -22.28 -15.03 1.97
N PRO A 320 -21.24 -14.71 1.17
CA PRO A 320 -20.02 -15.46 1.18
C PRO A 320 -19.43 -15.55 2.59
N ARG A 321 -19.00 -16.72 2.99
CA ARG A 321 -18.33 -16.95 4.28
C ARG A 321 -16.83 -16.89 4.13
N GLY A 322 -16.13 -16.49 5.20
CA GLY A 322 -14.68 -16.34 5.23
C GLY A 322 -14.26 -14.88 5.14
N THR A 323 -12.97 -14.67 4.99
CA THR A 323 -12.35 -13.34 4.83
C THR A 323 -12.06 -13.09 3.36
N MET A 324 -12.18 -11.83 2.91
CA MET A 324 -11.73 -11.48 1.57
C MET A 324 -10.31 -10.92 1.68
N ALA A 325 -9.31 -11.69 1.26
CA ALA A 325 -7.90 -11.32 1.37
C ALA A 325 -7.58 -10.00 0.67
N ALA A 326 -6.50 -9.34 1.12
CA ALA A 326 -5.99 -8.12 0.51
C ALA A 326 -5.67 -8.33 -0.99
N GLY A 327 -6.08 -7.38 -1.85
CA GLY A 327 -5.83 -7.43 -3.28
C GLY A 327 -6.51 -8.57 -4.05
N SER A 328 -7.37 -9.36 -3.38
CA SER A 328 -8.00 -10.54 -3.97
C SER A 328 -9.26 -10.23 -4.75
N SER A 329 -9.70 -11.20 -5.54
CA SER A 329 -11.02 -11.15 -6.19
C SER A 329 -11.75 -12.49 -6.08
N PHE A 330 -13.07 -12.41 -6.07
CA PHE A 330 -13.98 -13.55 -5.97
C PHE A 330 -15.18 -13.32 -6.89
N SER A 331 -15.60 -14.34 -7.60
CA SER A 331 -16.77 -14.27 -8.46
C SER A 331 -17.81 -15.29 -8.04
N VAL A 332 -19.06 -14.86 -8.07
CA VAL A 332 -20.23 -15.74 -7.92
C VAL A 332 -21.18 -15.51 -9.08
N SER A 333 -21.76 -16.56 -9.63
CA SER A 333 -22.70 -16.41 -10.72
C SER A 333 -23.97 -17.22 -10.55
N LEU A 334 -25.06 -16.65 -11.07
CA LEU A 334 -26.43 -17.15 -10.97
C LEU A 334 -27.11 -17.19 -12.35
N PRO A 335 -27.94 -18.20 -12.65
CA PRO A 335 -28.69 -18.28 -13.90
C PRO A 335 -30.06 -17.64 -13.79
N TYR A 336 -30.48 -17.03 -14.89
CA TYR A 336 -31.81 -16.46 -15.09
C TYR A 336 -32.45 -16.97 -16.38
N ALA A 337 -33.74 -17.12 -16.40
CA ALA A 337 -34.54 -17.42 -17.60
C ALA A 337 -35.32 -16.15 -18.05
N LEU A 338 -35.23 -15.79 -19.31
CA LEU A 338 -35.97 -14.67 -19.91
C LEU A 338 -37.40 -15.09 -20.32
N PHE A 339 -38.37 -14.18 -20.17
CA PHE A 339 -39.76 -14.43 -20.58
C PHE A 339 -40.43 -13.21 -21.22
#